data_29c7216680a7c7778979f609de455971
#
_entry.id   29c7216680a7c7778979f609de455971
#
_cell.length_a   1.000
_cell.length_b   1.000
_cell.length_c   1.000
_cell.angle_alpha   90.00
_cell.angle_beta   90.00
_cell.angle_gamma   90.00
#
_symmetry.space_group_name_H-M   'P 1'
#
loop_
_entity.id
_entity.type
_entity.pdbx_description
1 polymer ?
#
loop_
_entity_poly.entity_id
_entity_poly.type
_entity_poly.pdbx_seq_one_letter_code
_entity_poly.pdbx_strand_id
1 'polypeptide(L)'
;APSNLQYRRVLLKLGGESFSGEHSFGIDPDAVASVATRVIEAHKLGVELAIVVGGGNFWRGGENEHMNRATADYIGMLGTVMNAMALQEALERLDVPTRVQTAIEMREIAEPYIRRKAMAHLQDGRIVIFAAGSGNPYFTTDTAGALRAMEIGADAFLKATKVDGAYTEDPMVNPDAIRIEHITYLDAINKGIKVLDATAFSLCMDNNMPIVVFRLEDPDSLVQVLEGTRI
;
A
#
# COMPACT_ATOMS: atom_id res chain seq x y z
N ALA A 1 -20.67 -2.10 -18.95
CA ALA A 1 -21.64 -1.99 -17.85
C ALA A 1 -21.03 -1.04 -16.82
N PRO A 2 -21.75 -0.14 -16.17
CA PRO A 2 -21.22 0.64 -15.07
C PRO A 2 -20.85 -0.35 -13.97
N SER A 3 -19.56 -0.42 -13.64
CA SER A 3 -19.06 -1.17 -12.49
C SER A 3 -19.72 -0.60 -11.24
N ASN A 4 -20.25 -1.45 -10.38
CA ASN A 4 -20.87 -1.05 -9.12
C ASN A 4 -19.78 -0.77 -8.08
N LEU A 5 -18.83 0.12 -8.43
CA LEU A 5 -17.71 0.45 -7.58
C LEU A 5 -18.15 1.30 -6.39
N GLN A 6 -17.77 0.88 -5.19
CA GLN A 6 -17.91 1.68 -3.97
C GLN A 6 -16.88 2.82 -3.96
N TYR A 7 -15.69 2.58 -4.50
CA TYR A 7 -14.59 3.54 -4.54
C TYR A 7 -14.14 3.76 -5.98
N ARG A 8 -13.93 5.01 -6.37
CA ARG A 8 -13.46 5.39 -7.71
C ARG A 8 -11.95 5.59 -7.78
N ARG A 9 -11.38 6.16 -6.73
CA ARG A 9 -9.95 6.36 -6.57
C ARG A 9 -9.50 5.80 -5.25
N VAL A 10 -8.51 4.92 -5.26
CA VAL A 10 -7.99 4.30 -4.04
C VAL A 10 -6.48 4.35 -3.98
N LEU A 11 -5.95 4.31 -2.76
CA LEU A 11 -4.56 4.05 -2.51
C LEU A 11 -4.41 2.67 -1.89
N LEU A 12 -3.69 1.79 -2.57
CA LEU A 12 -3.35 0.45 -2.11
C LEU A 12 -1.95 0.44 -1.49
N LYS A 13 -1.83 0.04 -0.23
CA LYS A 13 -0.54 -0.17 0.43
C LYS A 13 -0.16 -1.65 0.39
N LEU A 14 1.02 -1.91 -0.15
CA LEU A 14 1.65 -3.22 -0.21
C LEU A 14 2.90 -3.24 0.67
N GLY A 15 3.03 -4.19 1.57
CA GLY A 15 4.26 -4.43 2.32
C GLY A 15 5.35 -5.01 1.41
N GLY A 16 6.61 -4.85 1.81
CA GLY A 16 7.74 -5.41 1.05
C GLY A 16 7.69 -6.94 0.97
N GLU A 17 7.11 -7.60 1.95
CA GLU A 17 6.90 -9.05 1.98
C GLU A 17 6.05 -9.58 0.81
N SER A 18 5.19 -8.77 0.24
CA SER A 18 4.40 -9.14 -0.96
C SER A 18 5.28 -9.39 -2.19
N PHE A 19 6.52 -8.92 -2.18
CA PHE A 19 7.47 -9.02 -3.30
C PHE A 19 8.51 -10.12 -3.13
N SER A 20 8.65 -10.71 -1.96
CA SER A 20 9.65 -11.74 -1.67
C SER A 20 9.11 -13.18 -1.70
N GLY A 21 7.81 -13.37 -1.86
CA GLY A 21 7.19 -14.69 -1.85
C GLY A 21 7.48 -15.46 -0.56
N GLU A 22 7.94 -16.69 -0.68
CA GLU A 22 8.35 -17.54 0.45
C GLU A 22 9.74 -17.19 0.97
N HIS A 23 10.47 -16.33 0.28
CA HIS A 23 11.80 -15.90 0.70
C HIS A 23 11.71 -14.78 1.73
N SER A 24 12.69 -14.75 2.63
CA SER A 24 12.77 -13.68 3.64
C SER A 24 13.44 -12.41 3.13
N PHE A 25 14.06 -12.45 1.96
CA PHE A 25 14.85 -11.35 1.41
C PHE A 25 14.77 -11.28 -0.11
N GLY A 26 14.80 -10.06 -0.64
CA GLY A 26 14.89 -9.77 -2.07
C GLY A 26 13.54 -9.78 -2.79
N ILE A 27 13.60 -9.86 -4.11
CA ILE A 27 12.45 -9.89 -5.01
C ILE A 27 12.31 -11.27 -5.62
N ASP A 28 11.13 -11.86 -5.48
CA ASP A 28 10.72 -13.07 -6.17
C ASP A 28 9.88 -12.69 -7.40
N PRO A 29 10.31 -13.04 -8.63
CA PRO A 29 9.55 -12.70 -9.84
C PRO A 29 8.13 -13.28 -9.87
N ASP A 30 7.91 -14.46 -9.30
CA ASP A 30 6.58 -15.09 -9.26
C ASP A 30 5.65 -14.36 -8.28
N ALA A 31 6.18 -13.90 -7.15
CA ALA A 31 5.44 -13.07 -6.21
C ALA A 31 5.05 -11.73 -6.85
N VAL A 32 5.97 -11.08 -7.55
CA VAL A 32 5.68 -9.83 -8.28
C VAL A 32 4.61 -10.05 -9.35
N ALA A 33 4.70 -11.14 -10.12
CA ALA A 33 3.70 -11.48 -11.14
C ALA A 33 2.31 -11.72 -10.53
N SER A 34 2.25 -12.38 -9.37
CA SER A 34 1.00 -12.59 -8.63
C SER A 34 0.38 -11.26 -8.19
N VAL A 35 1.16 -10.36 -7.59
CA VAL A 35 0.71 -9.01 -7.21
C VAL A 35 0.21 -8.25 -8.45
N ALA A 36 0.96 -8.26 -9.55
CA ALA A 36 0.58 -7.59 -10.78
C ALA A 36 -0.76 -8.09 -11.32
N THR A 37 -1.00 -9.40 -11.32
CA THR A 37 -2.27 -10.00 -11.75
C THR A 37 -3.44 -9.46 -10.95
N ARG A 38 -3.35 -9.44 -9.62
CA ARG A 38 -4.40 -8.91 -8.74
C ARG A 38 -4.67 -7.41 -8.96
N VAL A 39 -3.61 -6.66 -9.13
CA VAL A 39 -3.68 -5.22 -9.43
C VAL A 39 -4.38 -4.97 -10.77
N ILE A 40 -4.08 -5.77 -11.79
CA ILE A 40 -4.70 -5.65 -13.12
C ILE A 40 -6.19 -6.01 -13.08
N GLU A 41 -6.58 -7.04 -12.34
CA GLU A 41 -7.98 -7.40 -12.16
C GLU A 41 -8.78 -6.22 -11.59
N ALA A 42 -8.25 -5.55 -10.57
CA ALA A 42 -8.84 -4.34 -10.01
C ALA A 42 -8.86 -3.16 -11.01
N HIS A 43 -7.76 -2.93 -11.71
CA HIS A 43 -7.66 -1.85 -12.70
C HIS A 43 -8.66 -1.98 -13.85
N LYS A 44 -8.96 -3.22 -14.29
CA LYS A 44 -9.97 -3.51 -15.32
C LYS A 44 -11.39 -3.06 -14.95
N LEU A 45 -11.68 -2.86 -13.68
CA LEU A 45 -12.95 -2.31 -13.22
C LEU A 45 -13.09 -0.80 -13.51
N GLY A 46 -12.01 -0.14 -13.93
CA GLY A 46 -11.99 1.29 -14.21
C GLY A 46 -11.72 2.16 -12.97
N VAL A 47 -11.21 1.58 -11.88
CA VAL A 47 -10.77 2.33 -10.71
C VAL A 47 -9.46 3.07 -10.99
N GLU A 48 -9.34 4.28 -10.48
CA GLU A 48 -8.08 5.01 -10.44
C GLU A 48 -7.23 4.48 -9.28
N LEU A 49 -6.18 3.73 -9.61
CA LEU A 49 -5.40 2.97 -8.64
C LEU A 49 -4.01 3.57 -8.43
N ALA A 50 -3.77 4.07 -7.23
CA ALA A 50 -2.45 4.44 -6.73
C ALA A 50 -1.96 3.36 -5.76
N ILE A 51 -0.66 3.11 -5.76
CA ILE A 51 -0.02 2.09 -4.93
C ILE A 51 1.15 2.72 -4.18
N VAL A 52 1.29 2.42 -2.90
CA VAL A 52 2.49 2.68 -2.11
C VAL A 52 3.10 1.36 -1.71
N VAL A 53 4.41 1.21 -1.90
CA VAL A 53 5.13 -0.04 -1.64
C VAL A 53 6.09 0.11 -0.47
N GLY A 54 6.17 -0.91 0.38
CA GLY A 54 7.17 -1.02 1.44
C GLY A 54 8.48 -1.60 0.92
N GLY A 55 9.51 -1.58 1.76
CA GLY A 55 10.85 -2.11 1.48
C GLY A 55 11.32 -3.17 2.49
N GLY A 56 10.41 -3.72 3.30
CA GLY A 56 10.74 -4.64 4.38
C GLY A 56 11.37 -5.97 3.96
N ASN A 57 11.27 -6.34 2.68
CA ASN A 57 11.97 -7.48 2.08
C ASN A 57 13.45 -7.22 1.83
N PHE A 58 13.91 -5.99 1.94
CA PHE A 58 15.32 -5.62 1.84
C PHE A 58 15.88 -5.14 3.16
N TRP A 59 15.12 -4.27 3.87
CA TRP A 59 15.63 -3.58 5.04
C TRP A 59 14.52 -3.10 5.97
N ARG A 60 14.70 -3.31 7.28
CA ARG A 60 13.84 -2.79 8.33
C ARG A 60 14.64 -1.88 9.23
N GLY A 61 14.48 -0.57 9.05
CA GLY A 61 15.26 0.44 9.76
C GLY A 61 15.14 0.36 11.29
N GLY A 62 13.94 0.06 11.78
CA GLY A 62 13.65 -0.04 13.22
C GLY A 62 14.29 -1.23 13.94
N GLU A 63 14.80 -2.23 13.21
CA GLU A 63 15.42 -3.44 13.77
C GLU A 63 16.95 -3.35 13.83
N ASN A 64 17.55 -2.25 13.36
CA ASN A 64 18.99 -2.09 13.27
C ASN A 64 19.53 -1.13 14.34
N GLU A 65 19.74 -1.64 15.56
CA GLU A 65 20.20 -0.85 16.71
C GLU A 65 21.62 -0.26 16.56
N HIS A 66 22.42 -0.80 15.63
CA HIS A 66 23.81 -0.38 15.41
C HIS A 66 23.98 0.72 14.36
N MET A 67 22.89 1.15 13.72
CA MET A 67 22.93 2.16 12.68
C MET A 67 22.10 3.40 13.09
N ASN A 68 22.53 4.57 12.63
CA ASN A 68 21.73 5.78 12.80
C ASN A 68 20.35 5.59 12.16
N ARG A 69 19.30 5.89 12.89
CA ARG A 69 17.91 5.65 12.45
C ARG A 69 17.59 6.33 11.11
N ALA A 70 18.02 7.57 10.91
CA ALA A 70 17.77 8.28 9.65
C ALA A 70 18.43 7.58 8.47
N THR A 71 19.68 7.13 8.63
CA THR A 71 20.39 6.35 7.59
C THR A 71 19.69 5.02 7.30
N ALA A 72 19.29 4.30 8.34
CA ALA A 72 18.56 3.04 8.20
C ALA A 72 17.23 3.23 7.46
N ASP A 73 16.49 4.29 7.76
CA ASP A 73 15.24 4.61 7.08
C ASP A 73 15.46 4.99 5.61
N TYR A 74 16.55 5.72 5.26
CA TYR A 74 16.90 5.97 3.86
C TYR A 74 17.23 4.69 3.10
N ILE A 75 17.94 3.75 3.71
CA ILE A 75 18.19 2.43 3.09
C ILE A 75 16.85 1.71 2.82
N GLY A 76 15.94 1.74 3.77
CA GLY A 76 14.59 1.20 3.59
C GLY A 76 13.82 1.87 2.45
N MET A 77 13.92 3.20 2.30
CA MET A 77 13.32 3.94 1.18
C MET A 77 13.89 3.48 -0.17
N LEU A 78 15.19 3.23 -0.28
CA LEU A 78 15.79 2.68 -1.50
C LEU A 78 15.24 1.28 -1.83
N GLY A 79 15.01 0.46 -0.82
CA GLY A 79 14.35 -0.84 -0.98
C GLY A 79 12.96 -0.72 -1.61
N THR A 80 12.19 0.31 -1.24
CA THR A 80 10.88 0.55 -1.85
C THR A 80 10.98 0.89 -3.33
N VAL A 81 12.02 1.60 -3.75
CA VAL A 81 12.25 1.96 -5.15
C VAL A 81 12.47 0.71 -6.01
N MET A 82 13.25 -0.26 -5.51
CA MET A 82 13.46 -1.53 -6.19
C MET A 82 12.14 -2.30 -6.38
N ASN A 83 11.31 -2.38 -5.34
CA ASN A 83 10.00 -3.02 -5.43
C ASN A 83 9.06 -2.30 -6.41
N ALA A 84 9.04 -0.97 -6.38
CA ALA A 84 8.22 -0.17 -7.29
C ALA A 84 8.60 -0.38 -8.76
N MET A 85 9.89 -0.44 -9.06
CA MET A 85 10.40 -0.71 -10.42
C MET A 85 10.02 -2.13 -10.88
N ALA A 86 10.16 -3.13 -10.02
CA ALA A 86 9.79 -4.50 -10.35
C ALA A 86 8.29 -4.64 -10.63
N LEU A 87 7.44 -3.98 -9.84
CA LEU A 87 5.99 -3.98 -10.07
C LEU A 87 5.61 -3.22 -11.35
N GLN A 88 6.23 -2.07 -11.61
CA GLN A 88 6.03 -1.30 -12.85
C GLN A 88 6.33 -2.18 -14.08
N GLU A 89 7.49 -2.82 -14.11
CA GLU A 89 7.89 -3.70 -15.22
C GLU A 89 6.86 -4.84 -15.43
N ALA A 90 6.43 -5.49 -14.33
CA ALA A 90 5.45 -6.55 -14.41
C ALA A 90 4.08 -6.09 -14.95
N LEU A 91 3.62 -4.90 -14.57
CA LEU A 91 2.38 -4.31 -15.05
C LEU A 91 2.48 -3.89 -16.52
N GLU A 92 3.57 -3.24 -16.90
CA GLU A 92 3.79 -2.77 -18.29
C GLU A 92 3.98 -3.94 -19.27
N ARG A 93 4.59 -5.03 -18.86
CA ARG A 93 4.64 -6.28 -19.66
C ARG A 93 3.27 -6.87 -19.95
N LEU A 94 2.26 -6.54 -19.18
CA LEU A 94 0.87 -6.93 -19.35
C LEU A 94 0.01 -5.80 -19.93
N ASP A 95 0.65 -4.85 -20.62
CA ASP A 95 0.04 -3.72 -21.31
C ASP A 95 -0.76 -2.77 -20.41
N VAL A 96 -0.42 -2.69 -19.11
CA VAL A 96 -1.02 -1.73 -18.19
C VAL A 96 -0.09 -0.54 -17.97
N PRO A 97 -0.43 0.64 -18.50
CA PRO A 97 0.41 1.83 -18.35
C PRO A 97 0.60 2.21 -16.89
N THR A 98 1.85 2.27 -16.45
CA THR A 98 2.21 2.51 -15.06
C THR A 98 3.29 3.56 -14.94
N ARG A 99 3.24 4.39 -13.90
CA ARG A 99 4.26 5.40 -13.59
C ARG A 99 4.72 5.26 -12.15
N VAL A 100 6.03 5.20 -11.95
CA VAL A 100 6.64 5.31 -10.63
C VAL A 100 6.97 6.76 -10.36
N GLN A 101 6.53 7.27 -9.21
CA GLN A 101 6.93 8.56 -8.68
C GLN A 101 7.63 8.39 -7.34
N THR A 102 8.79 9.02 -7.16
CA THR A 102 9.61 8.87 -5.97
C THR A 102 9.71 10.16 -5.17
N ALA A 103 9.66 10.04 -3.86
CA ALA A 103 9.83 11.17 -2.94
C ALA A 103 11.31 11.63 -2.82
N ILE A 104 12.25 10.74 -3.14
CA ILE A 104 13.67 11.08 -3.28
C ILE A 104 13.95 11.22 -4.78
N GLU A 105 14.53 12.33 -5.19
CA GLU A 105 14.78 12.61 -6.60
C GLU A 105 15.79 11.62 -7.21
N MET A 106 15.34 10.88 -8.22
CA MET A 106 16.09 9.85 -8.95
C MET A 106 15.65 9.86 -10.42
N ARG A 107 15.91 10.95 -11.13
CA ARG A 107 15.33 11.26 -12.44
C ARG A 107 15.64 10.23 -13.52
N GLU A 108 16.75 9.49 -13.38
CA GLU A 108 17.15 8.44 -14.32
C GLU A 108 16.27 7.17 -14.17
N ILE A 109 15.56 7.02 -13.05
CA ILE A 109 14.84 5.80 -12.69
C ILE A 109 13.33 6.04 -12.64
N ALA A 110 12.90 7.16 -12.04
CA ALA A 110 11.50 7.44 -11.77
C ALA A 110 11.21 8.95 -11.80
N GLU A 111 9.95 9.29 -12.03
CA GLU A 111 9.53 10.69 -11.94
C GLU A 111 9.63 11.21 -10.50
N PRO A 112 10.06 12.45 -10.28
CA PRO A 112 9.87 13.11 -9.00
C PRO A 112 8.38 13.16 -8.64
N TYR A 113 8.04 12.93 -7.38
CA TYR A 113 6.66 13.06 -6.94
C TYR A 113 6.18 14.51 -7.10
N ILE A 114 5.14 14.67 -7.89
CA ILE A 114 4.41 15.93 -8.04
C ILE A 114 2.92 15.59 -8.00
N ARG A 115 2.22 16.08 -6.97
CA ARG A 115 0.82 15.76 -6.73
C ARG A 115 -0.07 15.89 -7.97
N ARG A 116 -0.01 17.01 -8.67
CA ARG A 116 -0.85 17.24 -9.85
C ARG A 116 -0.52 16.30 -11.00
N LYS A 117 0.74 15.90 -11.14
CA LYS A 117 1.16 14.93 -12.14
C LYS A 117 0.67 13.53 -11.82
N ALA A 118 0.71 13.14 -10.56
CA ALA A 118 0.12 11.87 -10.10
C ALA A 118 -1.39 11.82 -10.40
N MET A 119 -2.12 12.89 -10.08
CA MET A 119 -3.56 12.97 -10.36
C MET A 119 -3.86 12.90 -11.86
N ALA A 120 -3.07 13.57 -12.71
CA ALA A 120 -3.23 13.50 -14.16
C ALA A 120 -3.00 12.07 -14.68
N HIS A 121 -1.97 11.37 -14.20
CA HIS A 121 -1.74 9.97 -14.56
C HIS A 121 -2.92 9.07 -14.18
N LEU A 122 -3.49 9.24 -12.98
CA LEU A 122 -4.65 8.47 -12.54
C LEU A 122 -5.88 8.72 -13.42
N GLN A 123 -6.16 10.00 -13.75
CA GLN A 123 -7.24 10.39 -14.64
C GLN A 123 -7.08 9.86 -16.06
N ASP A 124 -5.84 9.71 -16.52
CA ASP A 124 -5.50 9.09 -17.81
C ASP A 124 -5.55 7.55 -17.79
N GLY A 125 -5.99 6.96 -16.68
CA GLY A 125 -6.10 5.51 -16.52
C GLY A 125 -4.77 4.79 -16.31
N ARG A 126 -3.70 5.51 -15.93
CA ARG A 126 -2.42 4.90 -15.55
C ARG A 126 -2.43 4.52 -14.08
N ILE A 127 -1.77 3.42 -13.74
CA ILE A 127 -1.44 3.11 -12.35
C ILE A 127 -0.26 3.98 -11.92
N VAL A 128 -0.31 4.55 -10.72
CA VAL A 128 0.80 5.30 -10.12
C VAL A 128 1.33 4.54 -8.92
N ILE A 129 2.64 4.29 -8.91
CA ILE A 129 3.33 3.65 -7.79
C ILE A 129 4.20 4.70 -7.10
N PHE A 130 3.94 4.94 -5.82
CA PHE A 130 4.74 5.86 -5.01
C PHE A 130 5.87 5.10 -4.33
N ALA A 131 7.10 5.54 -4.55
CA ALA A 131 8.32 4.98 -4.01
C ALA A 131 9.03 5.97 -3.07
N ALA A 132 9.99 5.48 -2.30
CA ALA A 132 10.73 6.21 -1.27
C ALA A 132 9.87 6.77 -0.13
N GLY A 133 8.73 6.16 0.13
CA GLY A 133 7.85 6.53 1.24
C GLY A 133 7.47 8.01 1.22
N SER A 134 7.63 8.70 2.35
CA SER A 134 7.45 10.15 2.47
C SER A 134 8.67 10.95 2.01
N GLY A 135 9.81 10.30 1.78
CA GLY A 135 11.11 10.95 1.55
C GLY A 135 11.78 11.42 2.85
N ASN A 136 11.16 11.22 4.00
CA ASN A 136 11.64 11.66 5.30
C ASN A 136 11.86 10.47 6.24
N PRO A 137 13.01 10.41 6.95
CA PRO A 137 13.22 9.45 8.03
C PRO A 137 12.15 9.55 9.11
N TYR A 138 12.03 8.53 9.94
CA TYR A 138 11.12 8.40 11.09
C TYR A 138 9.65 8.15 10.73
N PHE A 139 9.26 8.21 9.47
CA PHE A 139 7.91 7.89 9.01
C PHE A 139 7.87 6.51 8.36
N THR A 140 6.79 5.77 8.62
CA THR A 140 6.57 4.45 8.04
C THR A 140 5.97 4.52 6.63
N THR A 141 5.90 3.38 5.96
CA THR A 141 5.17 3.24 4.69
C THR A 141 3.66 3.46 4.89
N ASP A 142 3.10 3.07 6.03
CA ASP A 142 1.69 3.36 6.36
C ASP A 142 1.43 4.88 6.40
N THR A 143 2.32 5.64 7.03
CA THR A 143 2.22 7.11 7.07
C THR A 143 2.39 7.72 5.68
N ALA A 144 3.33 7.24 4.89
CA ALA A 144 3.50 7.68 3.50
C ALA A 144 2.24 7.40 2.68
N GLY A 145 1.65 6.20 2.83
CA GLY A 145 0.40 5.84 2.17
C GLY A 145 -0.76 6.73 2.55
N ALA A 146 -0.95 6.99 3.85
CA ALA A 146 -1.99 7.90 4.34
C ALA A 146 -1.82 9.31 3.75
N LEU A 147 -0.59 9.85 3.76
CA LEU A 147 -0.29 11.16 3.19
C LEU A 147 -0.62 11.21 1.69
N ARG A 148 -0.16 10.24 0.91
CA ARG A 148 -0.45 10.16 -0.53
C ARG A 148 -1.94 10.02 -0.81
N ALA A 149 -2.66 9.19 -0.03
CA ALA A 149 -4.11 9.04 -0.16
C ALA A 149 -4.84 10.39 -0.03
N MET A 150 -4.47 11.20 0.98
CA MET A 150 -5.04 12.54 1.16
C MET A 150 -4.69 13.46 0.00
N GLU A 151 -3.41 13.48 -0.40
CA GLU A 151 -2.90 14.39 -1.43
C GLU A 151 -3.55 14.15 -2.81
N ILE A 152 -3.81 12.90 -3.17
CA ILE A 152 -4.46 12.57 -4.45
C ILE A 152 -5.98 12.57 -4.38
N GLY A 153 -6.56 12.77 -3.21
CA GLY A 153 -8.02 12.71 -3.01
C GLY A 153 -8.57 11.31 -3.20
N ALA A 154 -7.94 10.29 -2.62
CA ALA A 154 -8.44 8.93 -2.63
C ALA A 154 -9.72 8.79 -1.80
N ASP A 155 -10.64 7.92 -2.23
CA ASP A 155 -11.87 7.62 -1.52
C ASP A 155 -11.64 6.67 -0.33
N ALA A 156 -10.58 5.84 -0.41
CA ALA A 156 -10.20 4.90 0.63
C ALA A 156 -8.70 4.58 0.61
N PHE A 157 -8.18 4.24 1.78
CA PHE A 157 -6.87 3.65 1.99
C PHE A 157 -7.03 2.13 2.17
N LEU A 158 -6.49 1.35 1.24
CA LEU A 158 -6.56 -0.10 1.25
C LEU A 158 -5.24 -0.68 1.74
N LYS A 159 -5.24 -1.38 2.86
CA LYS A 159 -4.05 -2.02 3.43
C LYS A 159 -4.08 -3.52 3.18
N ALA A 160 -3.23 -3.97 2.27
CA ALA A 160 -2.98 -5.39 2.07
C ALA A 160 -2.06 -5.92 3.20
N THR A 161 -2.47 -7.02 3.82
CA THR A 161 -1.74 -7.69 4.90
C THR A 161 -1.76 -9.20 4.72
N LYS A 162 -1.06 -9.94 5.60
CA LYS A 162 -1.09 -11.41 5.65
C LYS A 162 -2.35 -11.96 6.32
N VAL A 163 -3.11 -11.10 7.01
CA VAL A 163 -4.38 -11.44 7.65
C VAL A 163 -5.52 -10.82 6.86
N ASP A 164 -6.68 -11.45 6.91
CA ASP A 164 -7.86 -11.13 6.09
C ASP A 164 -8.72 -9.97 6.62
N GLY A 165 -8.25 -9.26 7.63
CA GLY A 165 -8.96 -8.12 8.20
C GLY A 165 -8.35 -7.56 9.47
N ALA A 166 -9.08 -6.68 10.14
CA ALA A 166 -8.75 -6.21 11.48
C ALA A 166 -9.28 -7.18 12.53
N TYR A 167 -8.52 -7.35 13.63
CA TYR A 167 -8.85 -8.25 14.72
C TYR A 167 -8.73 -7.56 16.07
N THR A 168 -9.37 -8.12 17.08
CA THR A 168 -9.26 -7.64 18.47
C THR A 168 -7.84 -7.75 19.01
N GLU A 169 -7.09 -8.74 18.53
CA GLU A 169 -5.68 -9.02 18.83
C GLU A 169 -5.03 -9.61 17.59
N ASP A 170 -3.72 -9.85 17.60
CA ASP A 170 -3.03 -10.50 16.49
C ASP A 170 -3.48 -11.99 16.37
N PRO A 171 -4.19 -12.37 15.30
CA PRO A 171 -4.66 -13.74 15.13
C PRO A 171 -3.53 -14.76 14.89
N MET A 172 -2.34 -14.30 14.55
CA MET A 172 -1.15 -15.15 14.41
C MET A 172 -0.58 -15.55 15.78
N VAL A 173 -0.90 -14.79 16.83
CA VAL A 173 -0.46 -15.02 18.21
C VAL A 173 -1.57 -15.58 19.05
N ASN A 174 -2.79 -15.05 18.91
CA ASN A 174 -3.97 -15.47 19.65
C ASN A 174 -5.02 -16.04 18.69
N PRO A 175 -5.21 -17.40 18.65
CA PRO A 175 -6.21 -18.03 17.80
C PRO A 175 -7.67 -17.66 18.13
N ASP A 176 -7.91 -17.14 19.35
CA ASP A 176 -9.24 -16.70 19.80
C ASP A 176 -9.53 -15.23 19.43
N ALA A 177 -8.63 -14.57 18.71
CA ALA A 177 -8.84 -13.21 18.23
C ALA A 177 -10.08 -13.13 17.33
N ILE A 178 -10.94 -12.15 17.61
CA ILE A 178 -12.20 -11.97 16.89
C ILE A 178 -11.97 -10.97 15.74
N ARG A 179 -12.36 -11.38 14.52
CA ARG A 179 -12.35 -10.52 13.36
C ARG A 179 -13.39 -9.41 13.49
N ILE A 180 -13.00 -8.20 13.13
CA ILE A 180 -13.82 -7.00 13.20
C ILE A 180 -14.20 -6.61 11.78
N GLU A 181 -15.48 -6.70 11.43
CA GLU A 181 -15.96 -6.32 10.10
C GLU A 181 -15.99 -4.80 9.91
N HIS A 182 -16.38 -4.07 10.95
CA HIS A 182 -16.47 -2.61 10.92
C HIS A 182 -16.23 -2.01 12.29
N ILE A 183 -15.46 -0.93 12.36
CA ILE A 183 -15.18 -0.22 13.61
C ILE A 183 -14.96 1.27 13.31
N THR A 184 -15.43 2.14 14.22
CA THR A 184 -15.13 3.55 14.16
C THR A 184 -13.70 3.83 14.64
N TYR A 185 -13.11 4.95 14.22
CA TYR A 185 -11.79 5.36 14.71
C TYR A 185 -11.76 5.49 16.24
N LEU A 186 -12.80 6.08 16.82
CA LEU A 186 -12.89 6.26 18.28
C LEU A 186 -12.97 4.93 19.01
N ASP A 187 -13.77 3.99 18.50
CA ASP A 187 -13.87 2.65 19.11
C ASP A 187 -12.56 1.86 18.96
N ALA A 188 -11.84 2.02 17.85
CA ALA A 188 -10.54 1.40 17.66
C ALA A 188 -9.52 1.91 18.70
N ILE A 189 -9.51 3.22 18.96
CA ILE A 189 -8.67 3.81 20.02
C ILE A 189 -9.06 3.26 21.38
N ASN A 190 -10.35 3.30 21.72
CA ASN A 190 -10.84 2.87 23.02
C ASN A 190 -10.56 1.37 23.31
N LYS A 191 -10.58 0.55 22.27
CA LYS A 191 -10.31 -0.89 22.34
C LYS A 191 -8.84 -1.25 22.12
N GLY A 192 -7.98 -0.27 21.84
CA GLY A 192 -6.55 -0.48 21.59
C GLY A 192 -6.24 -1.26 20.31
N ILE A 193 -7.15 -1.22 19.32
CA ILE A 193 -7.00 -1.95 18.06
C ILE A 193 -6.03 -1.19 17.14
N LYS A 194 -4.99 -1.88 16.67
CA LYS A 194 -3.93 -1.31 15.84
C LYS A 194 -4.01 -1.86 14.41
N VAL A 195 -4.51 -1.05 13.50
CA VAL A 195 -4.53 -1.36 12.04
C VAL A 195 -3.43 -0.63 11.27
N LEU A 196 -3.04 0.55 11.73
CA LEU A 196 -1.95 1.37 11.21
C LEU A 196 -1.06 1.83 12.37
N ASP A 197 0.13 2.36 12.07
CA ASP A 197 0.88 3.11 13.08
C ASP A 197 0.13 4.39 13.51
N ALA A 198 0.49 4.93 14.67
CA ALA A 198 -0.24 6.04 15.30
C ALA A 198 -0.31 7.28 14.40
N THR A 199 0.76 7.61 13.68
CA THR A 199 0.81 8.78 12.80
C THR A 199 -0.12 8.62 11.61
N ALA A 200 -0.07 7.47 10.93
CA ALA A 200 -0.96 7.14 9.82
C ALA A 200 -2.42 7.09 10.27
N PHE A 201 -2.69 6.49 11.42
CA PHE A 201 -4.02 6.39 11.99
C PHE A 201 -4.62 7.76 12.28
N SER A 202 -3.87 8.66 12.94
CA SER A 202 -4.33 10.02 13.25
C SER A 202 -4.60 10.81 11.98
N LEU A 203 -3.72 10.73 10.97
CA LEU A 203 -3.90 11.41 9.70
C LEU A 203 -5.18 10.97 8.99
N CYS A 204 -5.46 9.66 8.96
CA CYS A 204 -6.68 9.12 8.38
C CYS A 204 -7.92 9.52 9.18
N MET A 205 -7.86 9.47 10.51
CA MET A 205 -8.96 9.86 11.39
C MET A 205 -9.34 11.34 11.20
N ASP A 206 -8.36 12.24 11.23
CA ASP A 206 -8.58 13.68 11.11
C ASP A 206 -9.20 14.09 9.76
N ASN A 207 -8.99 13.29 8.73
CA ASN A 207 -9.50 13.52 7.39
C ASN A 207 -10.66 12.58 7.00
N ASN A 208 -11.19 11.79 7.93
CA ASN A 208 -12.28 10.83 7.70
C ASN A 208 -12.01 9.86 6.53
N MET A 209 -10.76 9.45 6.33
CA MET A 209 -10.36 8.50 5.29
C MET A 209 -10.76 7.08 5.70
N PRO A 210 -11.63 6.39 4.95
CA PRO A 210 -11.90 4.98 5.20
C PRO A 210 -10.63 4.14 5.06
N ILE A 211 -10.42 3.21 5.99
CA ILE A 211 -9.33 2.23 5.93
C ILE A 211 -9.95 0.85 5.78
N VAL A 212 -9.52 0.10 4.77
CA VAL A 212 -9.93 -1.29 4.56
C VAL A 212 -8.69 -2.16 4.69
N VAL A 213 -8.76 -3.14 5.59
CA VAL A 213 -7.69 -4.14 5.81
C VAL A 213 -8.14 -5.46 5.19
N PHE A 214 -7.32 -6.05 4.35
CA PHE A 214 -7.66 -7.28 3.65
C PHE A 214 -6.39 -8.08 3.30
N ARG A 215 -6.57 -9.34 2.90
CA ARG A 215 -5.48 -10.20 2.43
C ARG A 215 -5.50 -10.27 0.90
N LEU A 216 -4.41 -9.76 0.28
CA LEU A 216 -4.30 -9.68 -1.18
C LEU A 216 -4.23 -11.07 -1.85
N GLU A 217 -3.66 -12.05 -1.16
CA GLU A 217 -3.51 -13.43 -1.65
C GLU A 217 -4.87 -14.14 -1.83
N ASP A 218 -5.91 -13.71 -1.12
CA ASP A 218 -7.24 -14.29 -1.30
C ASP A 218 -7.78 -13.94 -2.69
N PRO A 219 -8.31 -14.93 -3.40
CA PRO A 219 -8.88 -14.71 -4.72
C PRO A 219 -9.93 -13.61 -4.72
N ASP A 220 -9.86 -12.73 -5.72
CA ASP A 220 -10.80 -11.62 -5.93
C ASP A 220 -10.93 -10.61 -4.77
N SER A 221 -10.11 -10.72 -3.72
CA SER A 221 -10.25 -9.89 -2.52
C SER A 221 -10.19 -8.39 -2.81
N LEU A 222 -9.24 -7.95 -3.64
CA LEU A 222 -9.13 -6.54 -4.03
C LEU A 222 -10.36 -6.08 -4.85
N VAL A 223 -10.87 -6.91 -5.75
CA VAL A 223 -12.09 -6.65 -6.53
C VAL A 223 -13.28 -6.51 -5.58
N GLN A 224 -13.43 -7.43 -4.64
CA GLN A 224 -14.52 -7.43 -3.66
C GLN A 224 -14.49 -6.18 -2.77
N VAL A 225 -13.29 -5.75 -2.34
CA VAL A 225 -13.12 -4.48 -1.61
C VAL A 225 -13.62 -3.30 -2.44
N LEU A 226 -13.24 -3.23 -3.71
CA LEU A 226 -13.62 -2.13 -4.61
C LEU A 226 -15.11 -2.08 -4.91
N GLU A 227 -15.76 -3.23 -4.95
CA GLU A 227 -17.21 -3.36 -5.14
C GLU A 227 -18.01 -3.20 -3.85
N GLY A 228 -17.33 -3.07 -2.71
CA GLY A 228 -17.97 -2.96 -1.40
C GLY A 228 -18.62 -4.25 -0.93
N THR A 229 -18.23 -5.37 -1.50
CA THR A 229 -18.65 -6.69 -1.03
C THR A 229 -17.93 -6.99 0.29
N ARG A 230 -18.64 -7.59 1.25
CA ARG A 230 -18.02 -8.02 2.52
C ARG A 230 -16.99 -9.11 2.24
N ILE A 231 -15.78 -8.88 2.70
CA ILE A 231 -14.68 -9.85 2.72
C ILE A 231 -14.29 -10.21 4.15
#